data_af6579035a04c90b3050cef469801a46
#
_entry.id   af6579035a04c90b3050cef469801a46
#
_cell.length_a   1.000
_cell.length_b   1.000
_cell.length_c   1.000
_cell.angle_alpha   90.00
_cell.angle_beta   90.00
_cell.angle_gamma   90.00
#
_symmetry.space_group_name_H-M   'P 1'
#
loop_
_entity.id
_entity.type
_entity.pdbx_description
1 polymer ?
#
loop_
_entity_poly.entity_id
_entity_poly.type
_entity_poly.pdbx_seq_one_letter_code
_entity_poly.pdbx_strand_id
1 'polypeptide(L)'
;MSTLPQIQNAIMRDPQNQSFTERGIEPLFAAPTTARINIVGQAPGTKAEQTRLYWNDQSGDRLREWLGVDREMFYHSGLFAVIPMDFYYPGKGKSGDLPPRKGFAEKWHSQILAHLPHIELTILIGQYAQKYYLPQNKLNVTETVKNYRIFLPHFLPLVHPSPRNQLWLAKNPWFVQEVIPALQQRVKQILTR
;
A
#
# COMPACT_ATOMS: atom_id res chain seq x y z
N MET A 1 11.94 13.57 17.99
CA MET A 1 11.10 12.77 17.07
C MET A 1 11.03 11.36 17.63
N SER A 2 9.84 10.78 17.74
CA SER A 2 9.66 9.41 18.25
C SER A 2 10.29 8.41 17.28
N THR A 3 10.93 7.35 17.77
CA THR A 3 11.48 6.27 16.94
C THR A 3 10.36 5.37 16.37
N LEU A 4 10.62 4.61 15.31
CA LEU A 4 9.63 3.68 14.75
C LEU A 4 9.07 2.69 15.80
N PRO A 5 9.86 2.06 16.67
CA PRO A 5 9.33 1.25 17.78
C PRO A 5 8.44 2.03 18.74
N GLN A 6 8.77 3.29 19.04
CA GLN A 6 7.91 4.13 19.87
C GLN A 6 6.58 4.47 19.19
N ILE A 7 6.60 4.70 17.88
CA ILE A 7 5.38 4.91 17.08
C ILE A 7 4.52 3.63 17.08
N GLN A 8 5.12 2.47 16.84
CA GLN A 8 4.42 1.19 16.90
C GLN A 8 3.76 0.95 18.26
N ASN A 9 4.48 1.21 19.35
CA ASN A 9 3.93 1.13 20.69
C ASN A 9 2.79 2.13 20.92
N ALA A 10 2.89 3.35 20.38
CA ALA A 10 1.84 4.35 20.47
C ALA A 10 0.58 3.91 19.70
N ILE A 11 0.75 3.30 18.52
CA ILE A 11 -0.36 2.71 17.76
C ILE A 11 -1.04 1.61 18.60
N MET A 12 -0.29 0.70 19.20
CA MET A 12 -0.85 -0.39 20.00
C MET A 12 -1.59 0.09 21.25
N ARG A 13 -1.14 1.21 21.85
CA ARG A 13 -1.76 1.82 23.04
C ARG A 13 -2.92 2.76 22.71
N ASP A 14 -3.14 3.07 21.44
CA ASP A 14 -4.26 3.91 21.04
C ASP A 14 -5.60 3.25 21.42
N PRO A 15 -6.51 3.93 22.12
CA PRO A 15 -7.81 3.36 22.49
C PRO A 15 -8.60 2.76 21.32
N GLN A 16 -8.44 3.31 20.10
CA GLN A 16 -9.06 2.74 18.89
C GLN A 16 -8.51 1.36 18.50
N ASN A 17 -7.34 0.98 19.01
CA ASN A 17 -6.66 -0.26 18.71
C ASN A 17 -6.67 -1.27 19.88
N GLN A 18 -7.28 -0.90 21.01
CA GLN A 18 -7.26 -1.72 22.23
C GLN A 18 -7.77 -3.14 21.98
N SER A 19 -8.86 -3.30 21.24
CA SER A 19 -9.43 -4.62 20.93
C SER A 19 -8.50 -5.52 20.11
N PHE A 20 -7.61 -4.95 19.30
CA PHE A 20 -6.58 -5.70 18.57
C PHE A 20 -5.44 -6.07 19.51
N THR A 21 -4.96 -5.13 20.30
CA THR A 21 -3.88 -5.34 21.27
C THR A 21 -4.23 -6.40 22.32
N GLU A 22 -5.45 -6.40 22.85
CA GLU A 22 -5.95 -7.41 23.79
C GLU A 22 -5.99 -8.83 23.19
N ARG A 23 -6.17 -8.93 21.87
CA ARG A 23 -6.11 -10.21 21.12
C ARG A 23 -4.69 -10.57 20.66
N GLY A 24 -3.67 -9.79 21.02
CA GLY A 24 -2.30 -10.02 20.60
C GLY A 24 -2.04 -9.73 19.11
N ILE A 25 -2.89 -8.89 18.47
CA ILE A 25 -2.75 -8.49 17.09
C ILE A 25 -1.97 -7.18 17.04
N GLU A 26 -0.79 -7.23 16.42
CA GLU A 26 0.06 -6.07 16.22
C GLU A 26 -0.28 -5.33 14.91
N PRO A 27 0.01 -4.00 14.83
CA PRO A 27 -0.16 -3.26 13.59
C PRO A 27 0.75 -3.81 12.50
N LEU A 28 0.19 -4.09 11.33
CA LEU A 28 0.92 -4.68 10.21
C LEU A 28 1.30 -3.61 9.20
N PHE A 29 2.56 -3.17 9.27
CA PHE A 29 3.21 -2.30 8.30
C PHE A 29 4.70 -2.59 8.23
N ALA A 30 5.38 -2.13 7.18
CA ALA A 30 6.83 -2.21 7.05
C ALA A 30 7.40 -0.85 6.68
N ALA A 31 8.39 -0.40 7.44
CA ALA A 31 9.02 0.90 7.27
C ALA A 31 10.55 0.83 7.43
N PRO A 32 11.26 0.02 6.61
CA PRO A 32 12.72 0.00 6.65
C PRO A 32 13.26 1.38 6.23
N THR A 33 14.23 1.92 6.99
CA THR A 33 14.78 3.27 6.75
C THR A 33 15.47 3.41 5.40
N THR A 34 15.85 2.29 4.80
CA THR A 34 16.45 2.19 3.45
C THR A 34 15.41 2.17 2.33
N ALA A 35 14.10 2.13 2.65
CA ALA A 35 13.04 2.04 1.65
C ALA A 35 13.08 3.21 0.67
N ARG A 36 12.92 2.88 -0.60
CA ARG A 36 12.86 3.83 -1.72
C ARG A 36 11.49 3.82 -2.41
N ILE A 37 10.71 2.77 -2.21
CA ILE A 37 9.37 2.62 -2.75
C ILE A 37 8.42 2.36 -1.58
N ASN A 38 7.36 3.16 -1.47
CA ASN A 38 6.28 2.95 -0.50
C ASN A 38 5.04 2.41 -1.20
N ILE A 39 4.42 1.38 -0.63
CA ILE A 39 3.19 0.78 -1.13
C ILE A 39 2.06 1.07 -0.17
N VAL A 40 1.04 1.76 -0.65
CA VAL A 40 -0.15 2.13 0.14
C VAL A 40 -1.36 1.40 -0.42
N GLY A 41 -1.84 0.40 0.32
CA GLY A 41 -3.11 -0.29 0.08
C GLY A 41 -4.19 0.15 1.07
N GLN A 42 -5.33 -0.54 1.06
CA GLN A 42 -6.45 -0.24 1.94
C GLN A 42 -6.15 -0.61 3.40
N ALA A 43 -5.88 -1.88 3.64
CA ALA A 43 -5.62 -2.48 4.95
C ALA A 43 -5.10 -3.92 4.76
N PRO A 44 -4.53 -4.57 5.80
CA PRO A 44 -4.29 -6.00 5.77
C PRO A 44 -5.60 -6.77 5.53
N GLY A 45 -5.54 -7.81 4.73
CA GLY A 45 -6.64 -8.78 4.61
C GLY A 45 -6.52 -9.87 5.67
N THR A 46 -7.52 -10.76 5.77
CA THR A 46 -7.56 -11.87 6.74
C THR A 46 -6.29 -12.71 6.72
N LYS A 47 -5.79 -13.08 5.53
CA LYS A 47 -4.58 -13.89 5.40
C LYS A 47 -3.33 -13.15 5.88
N ALA A 48 -3.24 -11.84 5.59
CA ALA A 48 -2.13 -11.01 6.05
C ALA A 48 -2.12 -10.89 7.59
N GLU A 49 -3.28 -10.70 8.22
CA GLU A 49 -3.40 -10.68 9.68
C GLU A 49 -2.99 -12.02 10.29
N GLN A 50 -3.49 -13.16 9.76
CA GLN A 50 -3.18 -14.50 10.26
C GLN A 50 -1.70 -14.87 10.11
N THR A 51 -1.08 -14.51 9.01
CA THR A 51 0.34 -14.86 8.72
C THR A 51 1.32 -13.79 9.19
N ARG A 52 0.83 -12.64 9.68
CA ARG A 52 1.63 -11.45 10.03
C ARG A 52 2.55 -10.99 8.88
N LEU A 53 2.12 -11.24 7.64
CA LEU A 53 2.87 -10.88 6.45
C LEU A 53 1.97 -10.18 5.44
N TYR A 54 2.26 -8.93 5.16
CA TYR A 54 1.52 -8.11 4.20
C TYR A 54 1.66 -8.67 2.77
N TRP A 55 0.61 -8.52 1.96
CA TRP A 55 0.57 -8.98 0.57
C TRP A 55 0.95 -10.47 0.38
N ASN A 56 0.62 -11.32 1.36
CA ASN A 56 0.91 -12.76 1.34
C ASN A 56 -0.30 -13.57 0.84
N ASP A 57 -0.84 -13.17 -0.29
CA ASP A 57 -1.99 -13.79 -0.95
C ASP A 57 -1.87 -13.65 -2.48
N GLN A 58 -2.88 -14.11 -3.23
CA GLN A 58 -2.93 -13.99 -4.69
C GLN A 58 -2.87 -12.54 -5.18
N SER A 59 -3.39 -11.58 -4.41
CA SER A 59 -3.26 -10.16 -4.75
C SER A 59 -1.81 -9.70 -4.62
N GLY A 60 -1.11 -10.17 -3.61
CA GLY A 60 0.31 -9.89 -3.42
C GLY A 60 1.18 -10.53 -4.49
N ASP A 61 0.87 -11.76 -4.94
CA ASP A 61 1.58 -12.40 -6.05
C ASP A 61 1.45 -11.56 -7.32
N ARG A 62 0.24 -11.12 -7.64
CA ARG A 62 -0.01 -10.22 -8.77
C ARG A 62 0.64 -8.85 -8.61
N LEU A 63 0.66 -8.29 -7.41
CA LEU A 63 1.34 -7.02 -7.15
C LEU A 63 2.84 -7.13 -7.48
N ARG A 64 3.50 -8.19 -7.03
CA ARG A 64 4.93 -8.41 -7.33
C ARG A 64 5.18 -8.60 -8.83
N GLU A 65 4.29 -9.33 -9.52
CA GLU A 65 4.32 -9.43 -10.99
C GLU A 65 4.22 -8.05 -11.65
N TRP A 66 3.27 -7.21 -11.22
CA TRP A 66 3.12 -5.85 -11.75
C TRP A 66 4.32 -4.96 -11.46
N LEU A 67 4.95 -5.13 -10.30
CA LEU A 67 6.19 -4.42 -9.94
C LEU A 67 7.42 -4.94 -10.70
N GLY A 68 7.36 -6.14 -11.27
CA GLY A 68 8.51 -6.81 -11.90
C GLY A 68 9.57 -7.26 -10.89
N VAL A 69 9.16 -7.66 -9.68
CA VAL A 69 10.05 -8.12 -8.60
C VAL A 69 9.59 -9.47 -8.05
N ASP A 70 10.54 -10.25 -7.54
CA ASP A 70 10.26 -11.51 -6.84
C ASP A 70 9.96 -11.29 -5.35
N ARG A 71 9.68 -12.39 -4.65
CA ARG A 71 9.39 -12.36 -3.21
C ARG A 71 10.60 -11.93 -2.39
N GLU A 72 11.79 -12.36 -2.76
CA GLU A 72 13.03 -12.03 -2.05
C GLU A 72 13.29 -10.53 -2.09
N MET A 73 13.24 -9.94 -3.28
CA MET A 73 13.37 -8.49 -3.46
C MET A 73 12.29 -7.74 -2.68
N PHE A 74 11.03 -8.17 -2.75
CA PHE A 74 9.92 -7.47 -2.13
C PHE A 74 9.99 -7.47 -0.59
N TYR A 75 10.31 -8.61 0.03
CA TYR A 75 10.27 -8.74 1.50
C TYR A 75 11.61 -8.51 2.18
N HIS A 76 12.73 -8.82 1.54
CA HIS A 76 14.03 -8.90 2.21
C HIS A 76 15.06 -7.89 1.73
N SER A 77 14.83 -7.15 0.65
CA SER A 77 15.78 -6.13 0.17
C SER A 77 15.90 -4.90 1.08
N GLY A 78 14.89 -4.62 1.90
CA GLY A 78 14.78 -3.37 2.66
C GLY A 78 14.45 -2.14 1.79
N LEU A 79 14.14 -2.32 0.50
CA LEU A 79 13.86 -1.23 -0.44
C LEU A 79 12.37 -0.88 -0.56
N PHE A 80 11.50 -1.72 0.00
CA PHE A 80 10.06 -1.50 0.00
C PHE A 80 9.54 -1.19 1.41
N ALA A 81 8.83 -0.08 1.54
CA ALA A 81 7.93 0.19 2.66
C ALA A 81 6.51 -0.24 2.27
N VAL A 82 5.73 -0.71 3.23
CA VAL A 82 4.31 -1.02 3.07
C VAL A 82 3.56 -0.35 4.20
N ILE A 83 2.87 0.74 3.88
CA ILE A 83 2.15 1.57 4.86
C ILE A 83 0.69 1.68 4.40
N PRO A 84 -0.17 0.68 4.68
CA PRO A 84 -1.57 0.69 4.26
C PRO A 84 -2.37 1.78 4.99
N MET A 85 -3.52 2.15 4.46
CA MET A 85 -4.40 3.18 5.04
C MET A 85 -4.90 2.84 6.45
N ASP A 86 -4.99 1.56 6.79
CA ASP A 86 -5.18 1.03 8.14
C ASP A 86 -4.18 -0.12 8.37
N PHE A 87 -3.62 -0.25 9.57
CA PHE A 87 -2.62 -1.26 9.88
C PHE A 87 -3.23 -2.55 10.45
N TYR A 88 -4.54 -2.60 10.58
CA TYR A 88 -5.29 -3.74 11.09
C TYR A 88 -6.35 -4.18 10.09
N TYR A 89 -6.73 -5.44 10.13
CA TYR A 89 -7.84 -5.94 9.32
C TYR A 89 -9.16 -5.34 9.82
N PRO A 90 -9.85 -4.53 9.01
CA PRO A 90 -11.04 -3.82 9.47
C PRO A 90 -12.30 -4.70 9.58
N GLY A 91 -12.19 -5.95 9.13
CA GLY A 91 -13.32 -6.88 9.10
C GLY A 91 -13.95 -7.04 7.72
N LYS A 92 -14.87 -8.02 7.60
CA LYS A 92 -15.57 -8.34 6.36
C LYS A 92 -16.87 -7.56 6.26
N GLY A 93 -17.06 -6.88 5.14
CA GLY A 93 -18.32 -6.22 4.77
C GLY A 93 -19.22 -7.09 3.89
N LYS A 94 -20.32 -6.52 3.40
CA LYS A 94 -21.26 -7.20 2.50
C LYS A 94 -20.65 -7.60 1.15
N SER A 95 -19.74 -6.79 0.62
CA SER A 95 -19.11 -7.02 -0.70
C SER A 95 -17.61 -6.79 -0.68
N GLY A 96 -16.89 -7.47 0.22
CA GLY A 96 -15.45 -7.32 0.41
C GLY A 96 -15.09 -6.90 1.83
N ASP A 97 -13.88 -6.44 2.03
CA ASP A 97 -13.43 -5.96 3.34
C ASP A 97 -14.00 -4.56 3.63
N LEU A 98 -14.20 -4.27 4.90
CA LEU A 98 -14.62 -2.95 5.35
C LEU A 98 -13.60 -1.88 4.96
N PRO A 99 -14.03 -0.61 4.83
CA PRO A 99 -13.10 0.50 4.57
C PRO A 99 -12.09 0.67 5.71
N PRO A 100 -10.93 1.30 5.44
CA PRO A 100 -10.01 1.68 6.49
C PRO A 100 -10.70 2.66 7.45
N ARG A 101 -10.31 2.63 8.71
CA ARG A 101 -10.90 3.51 9.72
C ARG A 101 -10.59 4.97 9.41
N LYS A 102 -11.61 5.82 9.54
CA LYS A 102 -11.49 7.25 9.29
C LYS A 102 -10.51 7.90 10.30
N GLY A 103 -9.63 8.76 9.80
CA GLY A 103 -8.63 9.45 10.61
C GLY A 103 -7.40 8.62 10.98
N PHE A 104 -7.36 7.32 10.60
CA PHE A 104 -6.26 6.45 10.97
C PHE A 104 -4.96 6.83 10.22
N ALA A 105 -5.02 6.97 8.92
CA ALA A 105 -3.86 7.37 8.12
C ALA A 105 -3.39 8.79 8.46
N GLU A 106 -4.31 9.71 8.68
CA GLU A 106 -4.03 11.10 9.09
C GLU A 106 -3.23 11.17 10.40
N LYS A 107 -3.52 10.25 11.32
CA LYS A 107 -2.83 10.18 12.62
C LYS A 107 -1.43 9.62 12.52
N TRP A 108 -1.20 8.59 11.69
CA TRP A 108 0.01 7.78 11.77
C TRP A 108 0.96 7.90 10.58
N HIS A 109 0.46 8.14 9.35
CA HIS A 109 1.30 8.09 8.16
C HIS A 109 2.45 9.09 8.18
N SER A 110 2.18 10.36 8.52
CA SER A 110 3.22 11.40 8.55
C SER A 110 4.34 11.09 9.53
N GLN A 111 4.00 10.51 10.69
CA GLN A 111 4.98 10.13 11.71
C GLN A 111 5.90 9.00 11.21
N ILE A 112 5.37 8.01 10.52
CA ILE A 112 6.15 6.88 9.97
C ILE A 112 6.98 7.36 8.77
N LEU A 113 6.37 8.10 7.85
CA LEU A 113 7.03 8.60 6.64
C LEU A 113 8.21 9.53 6.95
N ALA A 114 8.19 10.25 8.07
CA ALA A 114 9.32 11.06 8.53
C ALA A 114 10.59 10.25 8.79
N HIS A 115 10.50 8.93 8.95
CA HIS A 115 11.63 8.01 9.09
C HIS A 115 12.10 7.40 7.76
N LEU A 116 11.46 7.73 6.64
CA LEU A 116 11.72 7.17 5.32
C LEU A 116 12.19 8.26 4.33
N PRO A 117 13.37 8.87 4.56
CA PRO A 117 13.82 10.02 3.78
C PRO A 117 14.18 9.68 2.33
N HIS A 118 14.30 8.39 2.01
CA HIS A 118 14.73 7.93 0.69
C HIS A 118 13.59 7.50 -0.24
N ILE A 119 12.32 7.67 0.17
CA ILE A 119 11.18 7.33 -0.69
C ILE A 119 11.18 8.21 -1.95
N GLU A 120 11.29 7.57 -3.10
CA GLU A 120 11.24 8.19 -4.43
C GLU A 120 9.92 7.98 -5.15
N LEU A 121 9.19 6.91 -4.79
CA LEU A 121 7.92 6.56 -5.39
C LEU A 121 6.96 6.02 -4.33
N THR A 122 5.75 6.54 -4.30
CA THR A 122 4.64 5.97 -3.54
C THR A 122 3.59 5.40 -4.50
N ILE A 123 3.32 4.11 -4.39
CA ILE A 123 2.34 3.39 -5.19
C ILE A 123 1.01 3.38 -4.45
N LEU A 124 -0.02 3.97 -5.05
CA LEU A 124 -1.34 4.20 -4.46
C LEU A 124 -2.35 3.18 -4.98
N ILE A 125 -2.64 2.14 -4.21
CA ILE A 125 -3.49 1.02 -4.61
C ILE A 125 -4.93 1.25 -4.15
N GLY A 126 -5.81 1.50 -5.12
CA GLY A 126 -7.25 1.66 -4.91
C GLY A 126 -7.66 3.03 -4.39
N GLN A 127 -8.99 3.17 -4.20
CA GLN A 127 -9.60 4.48 -3.98
C GLN A 127 -9.19 5.21 -2.70
N TYR A 128 -8.97 4.48 -1.60
CA TYR A 128 -8.67 5.10 -0.30
C TYR A 128 -7.27 5.74 -0.30
N ALA A 129 -6.26 5.02 -0.79
CA ALA A 129 -4.92 5.54 -0.94
C ALA A 129 -4.88 6.74 -1.90
N GLN A 130 -5.56 6.61 -3.06
CA GLN A 130 -5.62 7.70 -4.04
C GLN A 130 -6.30 8.96 -3.50
N LYS A 131 -7.44 8.82 -2.81
CA LYS A 131 -8.14 9.97 -2.21
C LYS A 131 -7.30 10.68 -1.14
N TYR A 132 -6.58 9.92 -0.34
CA TYR A 132 -5.77 10.49 0.74
C TYR A 132 -4.52 11.22 0.22
N TYR A 133 -3.77 10.58 -0.67
CA TYR A 133 -2.51 11.12 -1.17
C TYR A 133 -2.67 12.10 -2.35
N LEU A 134 -3.82 12.06 -3.04
CA LEU A 134 -4.14 12.94 -4.18
C LEU A 134 -5.42 13.74 -3.89
N PRO A 135 -5.46 14.57 -2.84
CA PRO A 135 -6.71 15.20 -2.37
C PRO A 135 -7.32 16.17 -3.38
N GLN A 136 -6.52 16.71 -4.29
CA GLN A 136 -7.00 17.62 -5.36
C GLN A 136 -7.53 16.86 -6.60
N ASN A 137 -7.25 15.55 -6.69
CA ASN A 137 -7.74 14.73 -7.79
C ASN A 137 -9.24 14.42 -7.62
N LYS A 138 -10.03 14.78 -8.64
CA LYS A 138 -11.49 14.54 -8.66
C LYS A 138 -11.90 13.37 -9.58
N LEU A 139 -10.93 12.75 -10.21
CA LEU A 139 -11.16 11.61 -11.10
C LEU A 139 -11.51 10.35 -10.30
N ASN A 140 -12.28 9.45 -10.92
CA ASN A 140 -12.48 8.11 -10.36
C ASN A 140 -11.19 7.27 -10.48
N VAL A 141 -11.18 6.08 -9.86
CA VAL A 141 -9.98 5.22 -9.82
C VAL A 141 -9.48 4.87 -11.23
N THR A 142 -10.37 4.50 -12.15
CA THR A 142 -10.00 4.13 -13.52
C THR A 142 -9.33 5.28 -14.26
N GLU A 143 -9.93 6.45 -14.20
CA GLU A 143 -9.40 7.66 -14.83
C GLU A 143 -8.10 8.13 -14.18
N THR A 144 -8.00 8.05 -12.85
CA THR A 144 -6.78 8.36 -12.12
C THR A 144 -5.62 7.47 -12.58
N VAL A 145 -5.86 6.16 -12.66
CA VAL A 145 -4.85 5.20 -13.14
C VAL A 145 -4.50 5.43 -14.60
N LYS A 146 -5.48 5.73 -15.46
CA LYS A 146 -5.24 6.04 -16.87
C LYS A 146 -4.35 7.28 -17.06
N ASN A 147 -4.51 8.26 -16.19
CA ASN A 147 -3.73 9.50 -16.19
C ASN A 147 -2.50 9.46 -15.26
N TYR A 148 -1.96 8.29 -14.95
CA TYR A 148 -0.88 8.10 -13.97
C TYR A 148 0.33 9.03 -14.18
N ARG A 149 0.62 9.42 -15.43
CA ARG A 149 1.78 10.24 -15.79
C ARG A 149 1.78 11.61 -15.11
N ILE A 150 0.61 12.18 -14.81
CA ILE A 150 0.51 13.50 -14.14
C ILE A 150 0.93 13.47 -12.67
N PHE A 151 1.00 12.28 -12.06
CA PHE A 151 1.39 12.11 -10.66
C PHE A 151 2.85 11.69 -10.50
N LEU A 152 3.53 11.32 -11.59
CA LEU A 152 4.96 11.03 -11.57
C LEU A 152 5.78 12.30 -11.32
N PRO A 153 6.99 12.19 -10.75
CA PRO A 153 7.69 10.94 -10.40
C PRO A 153 7.35 10.37 -9.01
N HIS A 154 6.54 11.07 -8.21
CA HIS A 154 6.35 10.78 -6.79
C HIS A 154 5.25 9.78 -6.50
N PHE A 155 4.19 9.78 -7.29
CA PHE A 155 3.05 8.88 -7.10
C PHE A 155 2.75 8.09 -8.37
N LEU A 156 2.34 6.83 -8.19
CA LEU A 156 1.79 6.00 -9.25
C LEU A 156 0.53 5.30 -8.77
N PRO A 157 -0.65 5.75 -9.22
CA PRO A 157 -1.91 5.13 -8.84
C PRO A 157 -2.13 3.80 -9.57
N LEU A 158 -2.62 2.79 -8.85
CA LEU A 158 -2.99 1.49 -9.38
C LEU A 158 -4.42 1.11 -8.96
N VAL A 159 -5.04 0.23 -9.73
CA VAL A 159 -6.20 -0.53 -9.26
C VAL A 159 -5.73 -1.62 -8.29
N HIS A 160 -6.64 -2.16 -7.48
CA HIS A 160 -6.30 -3.26 -6.58
C HIS A 160 -5.97 -4.53 -7.40
N PRO A 161 -4.85 -5.24 -7.10
CA PRO A 161 -4.42 -6.44 -7.83
C PRO A 161 -5.24 -7.70 -7.51
N SER A 162 -6.47 -7.54 -7.02
CA SER A 162 -7.36 -8.64 -6.70
C SER A 162 -7.71 -9.48 -7.92
N PRO A 163 -7.77 -10.83 -7.78
CA PRO A 163 -8.35 -11.69 -8.81
C PRO A 163 -9.76 -11.29 -9.26
N ARG A 164 -10.53 -10.62 -8.40
CA ARG A 164 -11.87 -10.11 -8.73
C ARG A 164 -11.88 -9.02 -9.81
N ASN A 165 -10.74 -8.39 -10.09
CA ASN A 165 -10.60 -7.33 -11.09
C ASN A 165 -10.35 -7.85 -12.51
N GLN A 166 -10.53 -9.14 -12.79
CA GLN A 166 -10.32 -9.71 -14.13
C GLN A 166 -11.20 -9.05 -15.20
N LEU A 167 -12.50 -8.82 -14.89
CA LEU A 167 -13.40 -8.14 -15.83
C LEU A 167 -13.00 -6.68 -16.08
N TRP A 168 -12.47 -6.01 -15.06
CA TRP A 168 -11.96 -4.65 -15.22
C TRP A 168 -10.71 -4.66 -16.11
N LEU A 169 -9.77 -5.57 -15.88
CA LEU A 169 -8.56 -5.72 -16.70
C LEU A 169 -8.90 -6.01 -18.17
N ALA A 170 -9.86 -6.90 -18.42
CA ALA A 170 -10.31 -7.21 -19.78
C ALA A 170 -10.92 -5.99 -20.49
N LYS A 171 -11.62 -5.12 -19.76
CA LYS A 171 -12.21 -3.87 -20.30
C LYS A 171 -11.19 -2.73 -20.44
N ASN A 172 -10.03 -2.84 -19.83
CA ASN A 172 -9.00 -1.80 -19.78
C ASN A 172 -7.62 -2.34 -20.19
N PRO A 173 -7.46 -2.83 -21.44
CA PRO A 173 -6.20 -3.46 -21.89
C PRO A 173 -5.00 -2.50 -21.84
N TRP A 174 -5.23 -1.19 -21.95
CA TRP A 174 -4.21 -0.17 -21.79
C TRP A 174 -3.47 -0.26 -20.45
N PHE A 175 -4.12 -0.77 -19.40
CA PHE A 175 -3.47 -0.92 -18.09
C PHE A 175 -2.25 -1.86 -18.16
N VAL A 176 -2.42 -3.03 -18.78
CA VAL A 176 -1.33 -4.01 -18.94
C VAL A 176 -0.34 -3.57 -20.03
N GLN A 177 -0.82 -2.88 -21.07
CA GLN A 177 0.01 -2.46 -22.20
C GLN A 177 0.83 -1.20 -21.94
N GLU A 178 0.37 -0.30 -21.06
CA GLU A 178 1.01 1.00 -20.84
C GLU A 178 1.43 1.23 -19.38
N VAL A 179 0.49 1.02 -18.42
CA VAL A 179 0.75 1.35 -17.01
C VAL A 179 1.74 0.39 -16.38
N ILE A 180 1.57 -0.90 -16.61
CA ILE A 180 2.46 -1.91 -16.02
C ILE A 180 3.90 -1.79 -16.57
N PRO A 181 4.17 -1.66 -17.86
CA PRO A 181 5.54 -1.42 -18.34
C PRO A 181 6.18 -0.14 -17.76
N ALA A 182 5.40 0.94 -17.65
CA ALA A 182 5.90 2.19 -17.05
C ALA A 182 6.22 2.03 -15.57
N LEU A 183 5.37 1.30 -14.82
CA LEU A 183 5.61 0.95 -13.42
C LEU A 183 6.89 0.15 -13.27
N GLN A 184 7.04 -0.94 -14.03
CA GLN A 184 8.23 -1.81 -13.98
C GLN A 184 9.51 -1.04 -14.33
N GLN A 185 9.45 -0.20 -15.34
CA GLN A 185 10.59 0.66 -15.71
C GLN A 185 10.95 1.60 -14.55
N ARG A 186 9.97 2.25 -13.91
CA ARG A 186 10.22 3.17 -12.80
C ARG A 186 10.76 2.44 -11.58
N VAL A 187 10.18 1.29 -11.22
CA VAL A 187 10.67 0.43 -10.14
C VAL A 187 12.11 0.01 -10.40
N LYS A 188 12.42 -0.52 -11.59
CA LYS A 188 13.78 -0.90 -11.97
C LYS A 188 14.78 0.25 -11.84
N GLN A 189 14.44 1.45 -12.32
CA GLN A 189 15.28 2.64 -12.20
C GLN A 189 15.60 3.00 -10.75
N ILE A 190 14.63 2.82 -9.85
CA ILE A 190 14.82 3.10 -8.42
C ILE A 190 15.70 2.03 -7.77
N LEU A 191 15.46 0.74 -8.08
CA LEU A 191 16.17 -0.38 -7.44
C LEU A 191 17.61 -0.55 -7.91
N THR A 192 18.00 0.01 -9.07
CA THR A 192 19.35 -0.11 -9.65
C THR A 192 20.26 1.08 -9.34
N ARG A 193 19.81 2.06 -8.60
CA ARG A 193 20.60 3.20 -8.10
C ARG A 193 21.14 2.92 -6.71
#